data_06d03de7694a7dcfc818a369bd098302
#
_entry.id   06d03de7694a7dcfc818a369bd098302
#
_cell.length_a   1.000
_cell.length_b   1.000
_cell.length_c   1.000
_cell.angle_alpha   90.00
_cell.angle_beta   90.00
_cell.angle_gamma   90.00
#
_symmetry.space_group_name_H-M   'P 1'
#
loop_
_entity.id
_entity.type
_entity.pdbx_description
1 polymer ?
#
loop_
_entity_poly.entity_id
_entity_poly.type
_entity_poly.pdbx_seq_one_letter_code
_entity_poly.pdbx_strand_id
1 'polypeptide(L)'
;MDTQTPARTSEALDRDLLERAGFRPVQVTRAEPVAEAVLALTLDSRQPFAPGAHLEVAVPAPAPAPGAGMAPSPAAGSEAGSPPEAPAAEPLIRHYSLCSDPTGATPWQIAVLRHEDGDGGSEWIHSHVQAGDELFVRAPRASFHFRAALPALFIAGGVGITPLRSMLTFAHGLGLDWRLLYIGRSEASMAFARELEAEFGAEHVEVWATAQRGGRPDLAAAAEEWLAAHPTAVVYTCGPTALMDAVTSGLSALPHRVEREDFDPESAEAASGAGAGTPTTVGPPFTVELADGSEVAVERNESILEAFSRAGIRSLSSCRRGTCGTCETRILCGEADHRDAVLSPEEQAEQSSMMVCVSRAAGERITLDVQR
;
A
#
# COMPACT_ATOMS: atom_id res chain seq x y z
N MET A 1 37.56 -10.24 12.52
CA MET A 1 37.50 -8.83 12.07
C MET A 1 36.38 -8.79 11.03
N ASP A 2 35.16 -8.66 11.52
CA ASP A 2 33.97 -8.55 10.65
C ASP A 2 33.89 -7.11 10.15
N THR A 3 34.26 -6.91 8.91
CA THR A 3 33.93 -5.68 8.17
C THR A 3 32.48 -5.76 7.79
N GLN A 4 31.59 -5.29 8.66
CA GLN A 4 30.23 -4.95 8.27
C GLN A 4 30.29 -3.90 7.16
N THR A 5 30.00 -4.31 5.94
CA THR A 5 29.69 -3.38 4.85
C THR A 5 28.40 -2.68 5.27
N PRO A 6 28.34 -1.35 5.37
CA PRO A 6 27.11 -0.66 5.72
C PRO A 6 26.03 -0.95 4.66
N ALA A 7 24.82 -1.12 5.12
CA ALA A 7 23.64 -1.42 4.32
C ALA A 7 23.46 -0.41 3.17
N ARG A 8 23.61 -0.87 1.94
CA ARG A 8 23.59 -0.04 0.71
C ARG A 8 22.25 0.66 0.43
N THR A 9 21.18 0.26 1.13
CA THR A 9 19.81 0.77 0.94
C THR A 9 19.55 2.07 1.70
N SER A 10 20.24 2.36 2.80
CA SER A 10 19.96 3.53 3.66
C SER A 10 20.67 4.81 3.22
N GLU A 11 21.74 4.74 2.41
CA GLU A 11 22.53 5.92 2.03
C GLU A 11 21.81 6.88 1.06
N ALA A 12 20.80 6.41 0.33
CA ALA A 12 20.05 7.21 -0.66
C ALA A 12 18.77 7.84 -0.09
N LEU A 13 18.40 7.51 1.16
CA LEU A 13 17.15 7.96 1.79
C LEU A 13 17.44 8.98 2.90
N ASP A 14 16.58 10.00 3.00
CA ASP A 14 16.60 10.93 4.13
C ASP A 14 16.04 10.23 5.37
N ARG A 15 16.96 9.74 6.20
CA ARG A 15 16.65 9.00 7.42
C ARG A 15 15.84 9.85 8.42
N ASP A 16 16.21 11.10 8.60
CA ASP A 16 15.56 12.00 9.56
C ASP A 16 14.10 12.29 9.15
N LEU A 17 13.86 12.49 7.86
CA LEU A 17 12.50 12.66 7.32
C LEU A 17 11.65 11.39 7.57
N LEU A 18 12.20 10.22 7.26
CA LEU A 18 11.49 8.96 7.42
C LEU A 18 11.18 8.66 8.90
N GLU A 19 12.15 8.86 9.79
CA GLU A 19 11.95 8.61 11.23
C GLU A 19 10.92 9.56 11.84
N ARG A 20 10.92 10.84 11.45
CA ARG A 20 9.87 11.80 11.83
C ARG A 20 8.49 11.39 11.31
N ALA A 21 8.43 10.85 10.11
CA ALA A 21 7.20 10.31 9.52
C ALA A 21 6.78 8.95 10.09
N GLY A 22 7.45 8.43 11.11
CA GLY A 22 7.12 7.19 11.79
C GLY A 22 7.68 5.93 11.16
N PHE A 23 8.52 6.04 10.13
CA PHE A 23 9.25 4.89 9.59
C PHE A 23 10.35 4.43 10.55
N ARG A 24 10.63 3.13 10.53
CA ARG A 24 11.71 2.51 11.31
C ARG A 24 12.50 1.57 10.42
N PRO A 25 13.80 1.46 10.60
CA PRO A 25 14.61 0.47 9.90
C PRO A 25 14.24 -0.92 10.42
N VAL A 26 14.05 -1.87 9.49
CA VAL A 26 13.84 -3.29 9.78
C VAL A 26 14.75 -4.09 8.88
N GLN A 27 15.48 -5.06 9.45
CA GLN A 27 16.43 -5.88 8.72
C GLN A 27 15.69 -6.91 7.84
N VAL A 28 16.15 -7.08 6.62
CA VAL A 28 15.74 -8.17 5.72
C VAL A 28 16.58 -9.41 6.09
N THR A 29 15.93 -10.45 6.61
CA THR A 29 16.62 -11.69 6.98
C THR A 29 16.68 -12.70 5.84
N ARG A 30 15.72 -12.64 4.90
CA ARG A 30 15.69 -13.47 3.69
C ARG A 30 15.07 -12.69 2.53
N ALA A 31 15.59 -12.95 1.32
CA ALA A 31 15.05 -12.44 0.07
C ALA A 31 15.06 -13.60 -0.94
N GLU A 32 13.89 -14.13 -1.29
CA GLU A 32 13.77 -15.35 -2.08
C GLU A 32 12.71 -15.21 -3.19
N PRO A 33 13.01 -15.61 -4.44
CA PRO A 33 11.99 -15.67 -5.47
C PRO A 33 10.98 -16.79 -5.13
N VAL A 34 9.68 -16.44 -5.07
CA VAL A 34 8.58 -17.38 -4.74
C VAL A 34 7.66 -17.65 -5.92
N ALA A 35 7.77 -16.87 -6.99
CA ALA A 35 7.11 -17.07 -8.26
C ALA A 35 7.82 -16.25 -9.35
N GLU A 36 7.40 -16.40 -10.62
CA GLU A 36 7.86 -15.54 -11.71
C GLU A 36 7.61 -14.07 -11.36
N ALA A 37 8.68 -13.26 -11.37
CA ALA A 37 8.66 -11.84 -11.02
C ALA A 37 8.14 -11.52 -9.58
N VAL A 38 8.11 -12.48 -8.67
CA VAL A 38 7.70 -12.23 -7.26
C VAL A 38 8.82 -12.59 -6.30
N LEU A 39 9.28 -11.59 -5.55
CA LEU A 39 10.31 -11.70 -4.51
C LEU A 39 9.66 -11.63 -3.12
N ALA A 40 9.83 -12.68 -2.31
CA ALA A 40 9.43 -12.64 -0.91
C ALA A 40 10.58 -12.11 -0.05
N LEU A 41 10.26 -11.17 0.83
CA LEU A 41 11.18 -10.60 1.81
C LEU A 41 10.70 -10.97 3.22
N THR A 42 11.56 -11.61 3.99
CA THR A 42 11.34 -11.86 5.42
C THR A 42 12.05 -10.78 6.23
N LEU A 43 11.31 -10.12 7.11
CA LEU A 43 11.77 -8.98 7.90
C LEU A 43 11.92 -9.39 9.37
N ASP A 44 12.95 -8.86 10.05
CA ASP A 44 13.20 -9.13 11.47
C ASP A 44 12.24 -8.36 12.39
N SER A 45 10.97 -8.74 12.30
CA SER A 45 9.91 -8.29 13.19
C SER A 45 8.88 -9.40 13.39
N ARG A 46 8.39 -9.54 14.62
CA ARG A 46 7.38 -10.52 15.01
C ARG A 46 6.20 -9.86 15.72
N GLN A 47 6.02 -8.56 15.54
CA GLN A 47 4.87 -7.88 16.13
C GLN A 47 3.58 -8.40 15.50
N PRO A 48 2.55 -8.72 16.31
CA PRO A 48 1.23 -9.08 15.79
C PRO A 48 0.64 -7.94 14.96
N PHE A 49 -0.15 -8.30 13.95
CA PHE A 49 -0.83 -7.34 13.08
C PHE A 49 -2.24 -7.82 12.73
N ALA A 50 -3.10 -6.94 12.26
CA ALA A 50 -4.44 -7.32 11.82
C ALA A 50 -4.36 -8.11 10.50
N PRO A 51 -5.06 -9.26 10.35
CA PRO A 51 -5.10 -9.98 9.09
C PRO A 51 -5.53 -9.08 7.93
N GLY A 52 -4.81 -9.11 6.81
CA GLY A 52 -5.01 -8.21 5.67
C GLY A 52 -4.27 -6.87 5.78
N ALA A 53 -3.48 -6.64 6.84
CA ALA A 53 -2.68 -5.42 6.95
C ALA A 53 -1.51 -5.40 5.96
N HIS A 54 -1.09 -4.19 5.62
CA HIS A 54 0.07 -3.91 4.79
C HIS A 54 1.11 -3.06 5.53
N LEU A 55 2.35 -3.10 5.04
CA LEU A 55 3.42 -2.18 5.41
C LEU A 55 3.56 -1.08 4.35
N GLU A 56 3.87 0.12 4.79
CA GLU A 56 4.46 1.12 3.92
C GLU A 56 5.97 0.97 3.94
N VAL A 57 6.57 0.85 2.77
CA VAL A 57 8.01 0.66 2.57
C VAL A 57 8.55 1.86 1.81
N ALA A 58 9.55 2.53 2.36
CA ALA A 58 10.25 3.60 1.68
C ALA A 58 11.37 3.04 0.80
N VAL A 59 11.36 3.43 -0.47
CA VAL A 59 12.41 3.09 -1.43
C VAL A 59 12.95 4.35 -2.10
N PRO A 60 14.23 4.39 -2.51
CA PRO A 60 14.76 5.52 -3.26
C PRO A 60 13.98 5.75 -4.55
N ALA A 61 13.73 7.01 -4.88
CA ALA A 61 13.21 7.34 -6.20
C ALA A 61 14.27 7.01 -7.28
N PRO A 62 13.86 6.53 -8.47
CA PRO A 62 14.79 6.32 -9.55
C PRO A 62 15.45 7.65 -9.93
N ALA A 63 16.74 7.59 -10.28
CA ALA A 63 17.44 8.78 -10.77
C ALA A 63 16.71 9.34 -12.00
N PRO A 64 16.53 10.67 -12.12
CA PRO A 64 15.91 11.25 -13.29
C PRO A 64 16.68 10.81 -14.56
N ALA A 65 15.93 10.44 -15.60
CA ALA A 65 16.53 10.03 -16.86
C ALA A 65 17.49 11.14 -17.37
N PRO A 66 18.69 10.80 -17.86
CA PRO A 66 19.63 11.77 -18.37
C PRO A 66 18.97 12.55 -19.53
N GLY A 67 18.63 13.82 -19.31
CA GLY A 67 17.97 14.70 -20.28
C GLY A 67 16.70 15.40 -19.80
N ALA A 68 16.15 15.07 -18.65
CA ALA A 68 14.98 15.77 -18.07
C ALA A 68 15.35 17.00 -17.22
N GLY A 69 16.57 17.48 -17.32
CA GLY A 69 17.03 18.68 -16.62
C GLY A 69 16.43 19.93 -17.26
N MET A 70 15.60 20.65 -16.52
CA MET A 70 15.26 22.03 -16.80
C MET A 70 16.57 22.83 -16.95
N ALA A 71 16.82 23.41 -18.10
CA ALA A 71 18.00 24.23 -18.37
C ALA A 71 18.10 25.33 -17.29
N PRO A 72 19.27 25.55 -16.67
CA PRO A 72 19.44 26.66 -15.75
C PRO A 72 19.28 27.98 -16.52
N SER A 73 18.38 28.82 -16.05
CA SER A 73 18.24 30.20 -16.52
C SER A 73 19.60 30.91 -16.30
N PRO A 74 20.17 31.59 -17.26
CA PRO A 74 21.44 32.30 -17.09
C PRO A 74 21.20 33.58 -16.29
N ALA A 75 21.43 33.57 -14.99
CA ALA A 75 21.61 34.76 -14.18
C ALA A 75 23.02 34.80 -13.61
N ALA A 76 23.66 35.87 -13.90
CA ALA A 76 25.06 36.19 -13.75
C ALA A 76 25.62 36.16 -12.32
N GLY A 77 26.90 35.77 -12.20
CA GLY A 77 27.86 36.40 -11.27
C GLY A 77 28.25 35.62 -10.03
N SER A 78 29.45 35.05 -10.12
CA SER A 78 30.54 34.98 -9.13
C SER A 78 30.36 34.18 -7.82
N GLU A 79 31.41 33.47 -7.62
CA GLU A 79 32.10 32.89 -6.46
C GLU A 79 32.03 31.38 -6.33
N ALA A 80 33.24 30.80 -6.32
CA ALA A 80 33.50 29.38 -6.22
C ALA A 80 33.19 28.86 -4.82
N GLY A 81 31.91 28.55 -4.60
CA GLY A 81 31.47 27.66 -3.55
C GLY A 81 31.16 26.32 -4.21
N SER A 82 31.45 25.21 -3.53
CA SER A 82 30.98 23.89 -3.97
C SER A 82 29.51 23.98 -4.32
N PRO A 83 29.04 23.40 -5.45
CA PRO A 83 27.62 23.42 -5.76
C PRO A 83 26.84 22.85 -4.57
N PRO A 84 25.71 23.45 -4.16
CA PRO A 84 24.87 22.89 -3.12
C PRO A 84 24.53 21.46 -3.54
N GLU A 85 24.75 20.52 -2.64
CA GLU A 85 24.37 19.12 -2.81
C GLU A 85 22.90 19.09 -3.24
N ALA A 86 22.63 18.51 -4.39
CA ALA A 86 21.25 18.44 -4.90
C ALA A 86 20.37 17.81 -3.82
N PRO A 87 19.21 18.39 -3.48
CA PRO A 87 18.35 17.83 -2.45
C PRO A 87 18.08 16.36 -2.76
N ALA A 88 18.26 15.50 -1.77
CA ALA A 88 17.98 14.08 -1.94
C ALA A 88 16.55 13.92 -2.50
N ALA A 89 16.40 13.09 -3.53
CA ALA A 89 15.09 12.84 -4.14
C ALA A 89 14.09 12.35 -3.08
N GLU A 90 12.84 12.77 -3.21
CA GLU A 90 11.79 12.28 -2.30
C GLU A 90 11.67 10.76 -2.41
N PRO A 91 11.60 10.03 -1.28
CA PRO A 91 11.45 8.59 -1.33
C PRO A 91 10.10 8.20 -1.93
N LEU A 92 10.08 7.12 -2.68
CA LEU A 92 8.83 6.49 -3.09
C LEU A 92 8.30 5.64 -1.92
N ILE A 93 7.05 5.84 -1.53
CA ILE A 93 6.39 4.99 -0.54
C ILE A 93 5.53 3.95 -1.26
N ARG A 94 5.76 2.67 -0.92
CA ARG A 94 5.06 1.53 -1.52
C ARG A 94 4.37 0.71 -0.44
N HIS A 95 3.22 0.17 -0.80
CA HIS A 95 2.38 -0.61 0.10
C HIS A 95 2.49 -2.08 -0.28
N TYR A 96 2.87 -2.92 0.69
CA TYR A 96 2.96 -4.37 0.51
C TYR A 96 2.22 -5.07 1.64
N SER A 97 1.26 -5.91 1.27
CA SER A 97 0.49 -6.70 2.22
C SER A 97 1.39 -7.66 2.99
N LEU A 98 1.20 -7.73 4.29
CA LEU A 98 1.82 -8.74 5.13
C LEU A 98 1.19 -10.11 4.84
N CYS A 99 2.01 -11.07 4.45
CA CYS A 99 1.56 -12.40 4.07
C CYS A 99 2.05 -13.53 5.01
N SER A 100 2.63 -13.17 6.17
CA SER A 100 3.00 -14.07 7.27
C SER A 100 1.85 -14.27 8.26
N ASP A 101 2.07 -15.11 9.28
CA ASP A 101 1.14 -15.32 10.38
C ASP A 101 0.90 -14.01 11.16
N PRO A 102 -0.33 -13.51 11.23
CA PRO A 102 -0.63 -12.23 11.88
C PRO A 102 -0.52 -12.27 13.41
N THR A 103 -0.45 -13.44 14.02
CA THR A 103 -0.27 -13.58 15.48
C THR A 103 1.16 -13.24 15.95
N GLY A 104 2.12 -13.11 15.03
CA GLY A 104 3.52 -12.90 15.33
C GLY A 104 4.30 -14.21 15.60
N ALA A 105 3.70 -15.37 15.37
CA ALA A 105 4.38 -16.67 15.50
C ALA A 105 5.56 -16.79 14.52
N THR A 106 5.43 -16.19 13.34
CA THR A 106 6.50 -16.10 12.33
C THR A 106 6.98 -14.68 12.14
N PRO A 107 8.20 -14.45 11.62
CA PRO A 107 8.65 -13.11 11.21
C PRO A 107 7.73 -12.51 10.14
N TRP A 108 7.68 -11.19 10.08
CA TRP A 108 6.96 -10.51 9.01
C TRP A 108 7.46 -10.94 7.64
N GLN A 109 6.54 -11.14 6.71
CA GLN A 109 6.85 -11.42 5.32
C GLN A 109 5.97 -10.57 4.41
N ILE A 110 6.59 -10.00 3.39
CA ILE A 110 5.91 -9.36 2.26
C ILE A 110 6.33 -10.04 0.96
N ALA A 111 5.52 -9.96 -0.08
CA ALA A 111 5.90 -10.43 -1.41
C ALA A 111 5.67 -9.34 -2.44
N VAL A 112 6.71 -9.04 -3.20
CA VAL A 112 6.80 -7.92 -4.13
C VAL A 112 6.76 -8.43 -5.55
N LEU A 113 5.70 -8.11 -6.29
CA LEU A 113 5.63 -8.33 -7.73
C LEU A 113 6.41 -7.23 -8.44
N ARG A 114 7.32 -7.59 -9.34
CA ARG A 114 8.04 -6.63 -10.20
C ARG A 114 7.11 -6.13 -11.30
N HIS A 115 6.89 -4.83 -11.33
CA HIS A 115 6.18 -4.13 -12.39
C HIS A 115 7.18 -3.45 -13.33
N GLU A 116 7.24 -3.86 -14.60
CA GLU A 116 8.18 -3.35 -15.61
C GLU A 116 7.81 -1.93 -16.04
N ASP A 117 6.50 -1.62 -16.12
CA ASP A 117 5.98 -0.30 -16.52
C ASP A 117 5.64 0.58 -15.29
N GLY A 118 6.13 0.23 -14.11
CA GLY A 118 5.90 0.98 -12.88
C GLY A 118 6.85 2.19 -12.74
N ASP A 119 6.69 2.92 -11.65
CA ASP A 119 7.53 4.08 -11.30
C ASP A 119 8.88 3.71 -10.65
N GLY A 120 9.32 2.46 -10.81
CA GLY A 120 10.63 1.95 -10.42
C GLY A 120 10.73 1.39 -8.99
N GLY A 121 9.71 1.56 -8.13
CA GLY A 121 9.80 1.12 -6.73
C GLY A 121 9.96 -0.39 -6.56
N SER A 122 9.13 -1.20 -7.23
CA SER A 122 9.23 -2.67 -7.19
C SER A 122 10.49 -3.19 -7.89
N GLU A 123 10.89 -2.56 -8.99
CA GLU A 123 12.11 -2.91 -9.69
C GLU A 123 13.36 -2.63 -8.84
N TRP A 124 13.35 -1.49 -8.12
CA TRP A 124 14.43 -1.17 -7.20
C TRP A 124 14.59 -2.24 -6.11
N ILE A 125 13.46 -2.69 -5.49
CA ILE A 125 13.49 -3.76 -4.50
C ILE A 125 14.07 -5.04 -5.08
N HIS A 126 13.61 -5.47 -6.26
CA HIS A 126 14.12 -6.69 -6.91
C HIS A 126 15.60 -6.63 -7.26
N SER A 127 16.13 -5.43 -7.56
CA SER A 127 17.50 -5.26 -8.03
C SER A 127 18.51 -4.99 -6.90
N HIS A 128 18.06 -4.47 -5.75
CA HIS A 128 18.96 -3.95 -4.74
C HIS A 128 18.77 -4.57 -3.35
N VAL A 129 17.61 -5.19 -3.05
CA VAL A 129 17.33 -5.70 -1.70
C VAL A 129 17.73 -7.16 -1.60
N GLN A 130 18.55 -7.48 -0.60
CA GLN A 130 19.01 -8.82 -0.28
C GLN A 130 19.00 -9.05 1.25
N ALA A 131 19.22 -10.30 1.65
CA ALA A 131 19.37 -10.62 3.08
C ALA A 131 20.56 -9.85 3.68
N GLY A 132 20.34 -9.23 4.83
CA GLY A 132 21.29 -8.37 5.53
C GLY A 132 21.06 -6.87 5.33
N ASP A 133 20.26 -6.47 4.33
CA ASP A 133 19.91 -5.07 4.12
C ASP A 133 18.82 -4.58 5.10
N GLU A 134 18.73 -3.26 5.26
CA GLU A 134 17.66 -2.61 6.01
C GLU A 134 16.64 -1.99 5.06
N LEU A 135 15.36 -2.13 5.38
CA LEU A 135 14.26 -1.37 4.78
C LEU A 135 13.63 -0.46 5.82
N PHE A 136 13.30 0.77 5.41
CA PHE A 136 12.49 1.66 6.23
C PHE A 136 11.02 1.32 6.02
N VAL A 137 10.36 0.91 7.10
CA VAL A 137 8.94 0.53 7.08
C VAL A 137 8.16 1.32 8.13
N ARG A 138 6.90 1.62 7.84
CA ARG A 138 5.96 2.14 8.83
C ARG A 138 5.09 1.00 9.36
N ALA A 139 4.63 1.15 10.61
CA ALA A 139 3.83 0.14 11.31
C ALA A 139 2.65 -0.39 10.45
N PRO A 140 2.27 -1.67 10.61
CA PRO A 140 1.18 -2.26 9.84
C PRO A 140 -0.12 -1.47 9.96
N ARG A 141 -0.77 -1.21 8.82
CA ARG A 141 -2.11 -0.63 8.72
C ARG A 141 -3.05 -1.62 8.05
N ALA A 142 -4.29 -1.70 8.54
CA ALA A 142 -5.31 -2.54 7.95
C ALA A 142 -6.39 -1.66 7.29
N SER A 143 -6.49 -1.76 5.96
CA SER A 143 -7.60 -1.21 5.17
C SER A 143 -8.54 -2.32 4.69
N PHE A 144 -8.04 -3.54 4.63
CA PHE A 144 -8.78 -4.74 4.22
C PHE A 144 -9.11 -5.58 5.46
N HIS A 145 -10.29 -5.35 6.05
CA HIS A 145 -10.64 -5.90 7.35
C HIS A 145 -11.21 -7.32 7.28
N PHE A 146 -10.62 -8.26 8.04
CA PHE A 146 -11.10 -9.62 8.16
C PHE A 146 -12.13 -9.78 9.29
N ARG A 147 -13.27 -10.43 8.98
CA ARG A 147 -14.37 -10.69 9.94
C ARG A 147 -14.20 -12.09 10.57
N ALA A 148 -13.41 -12.17 11.61
CA ALA A 148 -12.98 -13.40 12.25
C ALA A 148 -14.10 -14.24 12.96
N ALA A 149 -15.35 -13.86 12.81
CA ALA A 149 -16.49 -14.59 13.40
C ALA A 149 -17.38 -15.30 12.36
N LEU A 150 -17.03 -15.18 11.07
CA LEU A 150 -17.85 -15.69 9.97
C LEU A 150 -17.03 -16.63 9.07
N PRO A 151 -17.69 -17.62 8.42
CA PRO A 151 -17.04 -18.40 7.37
C PRO A 151 -16.53 -17.47 6.23
N ALA A 152 -15.45 -17.87 5.58
CA ALA A 152 -14.79 -17.04 4.58
C ALA A 152 -14.49 -17.78 3.27
N LEU A 153 -14.92 -17.22 2.14
CA LEU A 153 -14.47 -17.63 0.82
C LEU A 153 -13.42 -16.64 0.31
N PHE A 154 -12.22 -17.11 0.06
CA PHE A 154 -11.13 -16.31 -0.48
C PHE A 154 -11.01 -16.58 -1.99
N ILE A 155 -10.96 -15.54 -2.80
CA ILE A 155 -10.73 -15.63 -4.26
C ILE A 155 -9.54 -14.74 -4.59
N ALA A 156 -8.38 -15.37 -4.84
CA ALA A 156 -7.12 -14.69 -5.10
C ALA A 156 -6.76 -14.70 -6.57
N GLY A 157 -6.19 -13.61 -7.08
CA GLY A 157 -5.58 -13.52 -8.41
C GLY A 157 -4.11 -13.12 -8.37
N GLY A 158 -3.19 -14.01 -8.81
CA GLY A 158 -1.77 -13.70 -8.85
C GLY A 158 -1.23 -13.20 -7.49
N VAL A 159 -0.56 -12.02 -7.47
CA VAL A 159 0.00 -11.45 -6.24
C VAL A 159 -1.07 -11.01 -5.22
N GLY A 160 -2.34 -10.92 -5.61
CA GLY A 160 -3.46 -10.68 -4.68
C GLY A 160 -3.67 -11.76 -3.62
N ILE A 161 -2.91 -12.85 -3.68
CA ILE A 161 -2.82 -13.84 -2.59
C ILE A 161 -2.21 -13.25 -1.31
N THR A 162 -1.42 -12.18 -1.40
CA THR A 162 -0.63 -11.68 -0.27
C THR A 162 -1.47 -11.22 0.94
N PRO A 163 -2.49 -10.37 0.83
CA PRO A 163 -3.33 -10.02 1.97
C PRO A 163 -4.17 -11.22 2.43
N LEU A 164 -4.65 -12.02 1.47
CA LEU A 164 -5.50 -13.16 1.78
C LEU A 164 -4.76 -14.27 2.53
N ARG A 165 -3.43 -14.43 2.29
CA ARG A 165 -2.62 -15.44 3.00
C ARG A 165 -2.61 -15.21 4.51
N SER A 166 -2.48 -13.98 4.98
CA SER A 166 -2.56 -13.68 6.42
C SER A 166 -3.96 -13.93 6.97
N MET A 167 -5.02 -13.62 6.21
CA MET A 167 -6.40 -13.86 6.61
C MET A 167 -6.73 -15.35 6.72
N LEU A 168 -6.37 -16.15 5.71
CA LEU A 168 -6.65 -17.59 5.71
C LEU A 168 -5.84 -18.35 6.78
N THR A 169 -4.58 -17.96 7.02
CA THR A 169 -3.77 -18.49 8.13
C THR A 169 -4.44 -18.22 9.47
N PHE A 170 -4.95 -17.00 9.66
CA PHE A 170 -5.68 -16.63 10.87
C PHE A 170 -7.02 -17.37 11.01
N ALA A 171 -7.79 -17.48 9.91
CA ALA A 171 -9.05 -18.22 9.87
C ALA A 171 -8.85 -19.70 10.22
N HIS A 172 -7.79 -20.31 9.66
CA HIS A 172 -7.42 -21.68 9.96
C HIS A 172 -7.06 -21.88 11.44
N GLY A 173 -6.23 -20.97 11.99
CA GLY A 173 -5.85 -20.99 13.41
C GLY A 173 -7.03 -20.84 14.37
N LEU A 174 -8.11 -20.19 13.96
CA LEU A 174 -9.35 -20.05 14.71
C LEU A 174 -10.33 -21.22 14.51
N GLY A 175 -10.04 -22.17 13.61
CA GLY A 175 -10.94 -23.27 13.25
C GLY A 175 -12.22 -22.81 12.53
N LEU A 176 -12.17 -21.70 11.79
CA LEU A 176 -13.28 -21.23 10.97
C LEU A 176 -13.45 -22.10 9.73
N ASP A 177 -14.66 -22.18 9.20
CA ASP A 177 -14.89 -22.74 7.88
C ASP A 177 -14.43 -21.75 6.83
N TRP A 178 -13.49 -22.18 5.96
CA TRP A 178 -12.99 -21.34 4.87
C TRP A 178 -12.56 -22.16 3.66
N ARG A 179 -12.56 -21.51 2.50
CA ARG A 179 -12.04 -22.06 1.25
C ARG A 179 -11.27 -20.99 0.48
N LEU A 180 -10.23 -21.38 -0.23
CA LEU A 180 -9.46 -20.54 -1.16
C LEU A 180 -9.62 -21.07 -2.58
N LEU A 181 -10.05 -20.21 -3.52
CA LEU A 181 -9.88 -20.37 -4.95
C LEU A 181 -8.76 -19.46 -5.41
N TYR A 182 -7.61 -20.02 -5.73
CA TYR A 182 -6.43 -19.27 -6.14
C TYR A 182 -6.22 -19.38 -7.64
N ILE A 183 -6.35 -18.26 -8.37
CA ILE A 183 -6.33 -18.18 -9.83
C ILE A 183 -5.07 -17.48 -10.30
N GLY A 184 -4.39 -18.08 -11.27
CA GLY A 184 -3.20 -17.49 -11.91
C GLY A 184 -3.06 -17.92 -13.35
N ARG A 185 -2.07 -17.35 -14.03
CA ARG A 185 -1.78 -17.73 -15.43
C ARG A 185 -1.19 -19.13 -15.51
N SER A 186 -0.19 -19.40 -14.70
CA SER A 186 0.52 -20.66 -14.57
C SER A 186 0.93 -20.88 -13.12
N GLU A 187 1.19 -22.12 -12.71
CA GLU A 187 1.71 -22.38 -11.36
C GLU A 187 3.02 -21.64 -11.07
N ALA A 188 3.87 -21.46 -12.08
CA ALA A 188 5.14 -20.73 -11.94
C ALA A 188 4.93 -19.23 -11.59
N SER A 189 3.80 -18.64 -12.00
CA SER A 189 3.45 -17.25 -11.70
C SER A 189 2.63 -17.06 -10.42
N MET A 190 2.31 -18.16 -9.70
CA MET A 190 1.44 -18.14 -8.52
C MET A 190 2.27 -18.30 -7.24
N ALA A 191 2.54 -17.18 -6.58
CA ALA A 191 3.31 -17.18 -5.33
C ALA A 191 2.63 -18.04 -4.25
N PHE A 192 3.42 -18.83 -3.55
CA PHE A 192 2.98 -19.66 -2.43
C PHE A 192 1.96 -20.77 -2.78
N ALA A 193 1.60 -21.01 -4.05
CA ALA A 193 0.54 -21.96 -4.40
C ALA A 193 0.80 -23.37 -3.84
N ARG A 194 2.01 -23.91 -4.07
CA ARG A 194 2.39 -25.24 -3.56
C ARG A 194 2.50 -25.29 -2.04
N GLU A 195 2.95 -24.22 -1.42
CA GLU A 195 3.02 -24.12 0.04
C GLU A 195 1.62 -24.17 0.65
N LEU A 196 0.68 -23.40 0.11
CA LEU A 196 -0.71 -23.37 0.57
C LEU A 196 -1.41 -24.72 0.40
N GLU A 197 -1.23 -25.38 -0.75
CA GLU A 197 -1.78 -26.74 -0.95
C GLU A 197 -1.17 -27.76 0.02
N ALA A 198 0.14 -27.68 0.27
CA ALA A 198 0.81 -28.58 1.19
C ALA A 198 0.44 -28.33 2.67
N GLU A 199 0.20 -27.07 3.04
CA GLU A 199 -0.12 -26.66 4.42
C GLU A 199 -1.59 -26.95 4.77
N PHE A 200 -2.53 -26.63 3.86
CA PHE A 200 -3.95 -26.63 4.16
C PHE A 200 -4.76 -27.72 3.46
N GLY A 201 -4.18 -28.42 2.48
CA GLY A 201 -4.83 -29.50 1.75
C GLY A 201 -5.82 -29.04 0.68
N ALA A 202 -6.21 -30.00 -0.18
CA ALA A 202 -7.12 -29.75 -1.30
C ALA A 202 -8.57 -29.49 -0.85
N GLU A 203 -8.91 -29.80 0.38
CA GLU A 203 -10.22 -29.50 0.99
C GLU A 203 -10.41 -28.01 1.23
N HIS A 204 -9.32 -27.28 1.47
CA HIS A 204 -9.34 -25.83 1.68
C HIS A 204 -8.85 -25.04 0.48
N VAL A 205 -7.88 -25.55 -0.28
CA VAL A 205 -7.17 -24.79 -1.32
C VAL A 205 -7.40 -25.43 -2.69
N GLU A 206 -7.96 -24.64 -3.60
CA GLU A 206 -8.06 -24.98 -5.02
C GLU A 206 -7.19 -24.04 -5.85
N VAL A 207 -6.13 -24.57 -6.47
CA VAL A 207 -5.27 -23.84 -7.39
C VAL A 207 -5.78 -23.99 -8.83
N TRP A 208 -6.02 -22.83 -9.47
CA TRP A 208 -6.52 -22.78 -10.85
C TRP A 208 -5.53 -22.06 -11.76
N ALA A 209 -4.66 -22.81 -12.39
CA ALA A 209 -3.74 -22.29 -13.39
C ALA A 209 -4.42 -22.28 -14.77
N THR A 210 -4.76 -21.09 -15.27
CA THR A 210 -5.59 -20.92 -16.48
C THR A 210 -4.97 -21.48 -17.75
N ALA A 211 -3.62 -21.48 -17.84
CA ALA A 211 -2.91 -22.09 -18.96
C ALA A 211 -3.05 -23.63 -18.99
N GLN A 212 -3.13 -24.28 -17.83
CA GLN A 212 -3.29 -25.72 -17.71
C GLN A 212 -4.76 -26.17 -17.80
N ARG A 213 -5.70 -25.33 -17.33
CA ARG A 213 -7.13 -25.66 -17.25
C ARG A 213 -7.97 -25.09 -18.41
N GLY A 214 -7.33 -24.52 -19.44
CA GLY A 214 -8.01 -24.05 -20.66
C GLY A 214 -8.84 -22.78 -20.50
N GLY A 215 -8.54 -21.94 -19.51
CA GLY A 215 -9.19 -20.66 -19.30
C GLY A 215 -9.55 -20.35 -17.85
N ARG A 216 -10.27 -19.27 -17.64
CA ARG A 216 -10.74 -18.87 -16.30
C ARG A 216 -11.87 -19.77 -15.83
N PRO A 217 -12.00 -20.03 -14.51
CA PRO A 217 -13.15 -20.77 -13.97
C PRO A 217 -14.43 -19.94 -14.12
N ASP A 218 -15.56 -20.64 -14.16
CA ASP A 218 -16.84 -20.03 -13.82
C ASP A 218 -16.88 -19.79 -12.30
N LEU A 219 -16.68 -18.53 -11.92
CA LEU A 219 -16.57 -18.15 -10.51
C LEU A 219 -17.85 -18.40 -9.74
N ALA A 220 -19.02 -18.17 -10.38
CA ALA A 220 -20.31 -18.41 -9.74
C ALA A 220 -20.47 -19.91 -9.47
N ALA A 221 -20.25 -20.77 -10.46
CA ALA A 221 -20.36 -22.22 -10.30
C ALA A 221 -19.32 -22.78 -9.30
N ALA A 222 -18.08 -22.25 -9.31
CA ALA A 222 -17.04 -22.69 -8.38
C ALA A 222 -17.32 -22.32 -6.92
N ALA A 223 -18.06 -21.24 -6.70
CA ALA A 223 -18.37 -20.73 -5.35
C ALA A 223 -19.75 -21.17 -4.83
N GLU A 224 -20.70 -21.48 -5.74
CA GLU A 224 -22.13 -21.65 -5.41
C GLU A 224 -22.39 -22.75 -4.38
N GLU A 225 -21.81 -23.93 -4.57
CA GLU A 225 -22.03 -25.06 -3.64
C GLU A 225 -21.53 -24.74 -2.23
N TRP A 226 -20.33 -24.14 -2.13
CA TRP A 226 -19.75 -23.81 -0.84
C TRP A 226 -20.51 -22.66 -0.16
N LEU A 227 -20.87 -21.61 -0.91
CA LEU A 227 -21.64 -20.49 -0.39
C LEU A 227 -23.07 -20.88 0.02
N ALA A 228 -23.71 -21.83 -0.70
CA ALA A 228 -25.01 -22.36 -0.31
C ALA A 228 -24.96 -23.08 1.04
N ALA A 229 -23.87 -23.75 1.35
CA ALA A 229 -23.64 -24.39 2.65
C ALA A 229 -23.29 -23.37 3.77
N HIS A 230 -22.80 -22.16 3.41
CA HIS A 230 -22.36 -21.14 4.33
C HIS A 230 -23.05 -19.79 4.07
N PRO A 231 -24.36 -19.66 4.36
CA PRO A 231 -25.16 -18.48 3.98
C PRO A 231 -24.74 -17.16 4.64
N THR A 232 -23.91 -17.21 5.69
CA THR A 232 -23.35 -16.03 6.36
C THR A 232 -21.93 -15.72 5.98
N ALA A 233 -21.34 -16.48 5.03
CA ALA A 233 -19.96 -16.30 4.64
C ALA A 233 -19.70 -14.91 4.02
N VAL A 234 -18.49 -14.43 4.22
CA VAL A 234 -17.96 -13.23 3.56
C VAL A 234 -17.01 -13.68 2.46
N VAL A 235 -17.14 -13.09 1.29
CA VAL A 235 -16.23 -13.34 0.16
C VAL A 235 -15.15 -12.25 0.17
N TYR A 236 -13.89 -12.66 0.21
CA TYR A 236 -12.72 -11.78 0.13
C TYR A 236 -12.03 -11.98 -1.20
N THR A 237 -11.80 -10.90 -1.93
CA THR A 237 -11.13 -10.98 -3.23
C THR A 237 -10.05 -9.92 -3.37
N CYS A 238 -8.89 -10.35 -3.91
CA CYS A 238 -7.81 -9.45 -4.28
C CYS A 238 -7.08 -10.02 -5.51
N GLY A 239 -6.66 -9.13 -6.41
CA GLY A 239 -5.98 -9.49 -7.65
C GLY A 239 -6.27 -8.51 -8.78
N PRO A 240 -6.07 -8.90 -10.04
CA PRO A 240 -6.37 -8.03 -11.17
C PRO A 240 -7.83 -7.56 -11.17
N THR A 241 -8.06 -6.30 -11.48
CA THR A 241 -9.40 -5.65 -11.49
C THR A 241 -10.44 -6.48 -12.23
N ALA A 242 -10.10 -7.01 -13.40
CA ALA A 242 -11.00 -7.86 -14.19
C ALA A 242 -11.43 -9.16 -13.48
N LEU A 243 -10.63 -9.68 -12.53
CA LEU A 243 -11.04 -10.81 -11.69
C LEU A 243 -12.00 -10.34 -10.61
N MET A 244 -11.66 -9.27 -9.90
CA MET A 244 -12.48 -8.74 -8.81
C MET A 244 -13.86 -8.27 -9.31
N ASP A 245 -13.92 -7.66 -10.48
CA ASP A 245 -15.18 -7.29 -11.13
C ASP A 245 -16.01 -8.52 -11.53
N ALA A 246 -15.36 -9.57 -12.03
CA ALA A 246 -16.03 -10.83 -12.33
C ALA A 246 -16.56 -11.51 -11.06
N VAL A 247 -15.83 -11.48 -9.94
CA VAL A 247 -16.31 -11.95 -8.63
C VAL A 247 -17.53 -11.15 -8.17
N THR A 248 -17.42 -9.81 -8.17
CA THR A 248 -18.50 -8.94 -7.70
C THR A 248 -19.76 -9.11 -8.56
N SER A 249 -19.61 -9.16 -9.88
CA SER A 249 -20.75 -9.31 -10.81
C SER A 249 -21.34 -10.73 -10.75
N GLY A 250 -20.48 -11.76 -10.75
CA GLY A 250 -20.90 -13.17 -10.75
C GLY A 250 -21.63 -13.58 -9.47
N LEU A 251 -21.27 -12.96 -8.33
CA LEU A 251 -21.90 -13.23 -7.03
C LEU A 251 -23.00 -12.22 -6.66
N SER A 252 -23.30 -11.26 -7.51
CA SER A 252 -24.27 -10.17 -7.22
C SER A 252 -25.69 -10.64 -6.94
N ALA A 253 -26.07 -11.83 -7.43
CA ALA A 253 -27.38 -12.44 -7.15
C ALA A 253 -27.44 -13.17 -5.80
N LEU A 254 -26.30 -13.37 -5.14
CA LEU A 254 -26.21 -14.05 -3.86
C LEU A 254 -26.24 -13.01 -2.71
N PRO A 255 -26.78 -13.37 -1.53
CA PRO A 255 -26.90 -12.45 -0.40
C PRO A 255 -25.56 -12.21 0.33
N HIS A 256 -24.45 -12.69 -0.23
CA HIS A 256 -23.14 -12.64 0.41
C HIS A 256 -22.46 -11.29 0.23
N ARG A 257 -21.78 -10.83 1.28
CA ARG A 257 -20.96 -9.64 1.24
C ARG A 257 -19.63 -9.94 0.54
N VAL A 258 -19.28 -9.13 -0.44
CA VAL A 258 -17.99 -9.18 -1.12
C VAL A 258 -17.13 -8.01 -0.62
N GLU A 259 -15.98 -8.34 -0.04
CA GLU A 259 -14.93 -7.40 0.37
C GLU A 259 -13.79 -7.52 -0.64
N ARG A 260 -13.28 -6.40 -1.12
CA ARG A 260 -12.19 -6.38 -2.09
C ARG A 260 -11.07 -5.44 -1.69
N GLU A 261 -9.83 -5.82 -1.99
CA GLU A 261 -8.66 -4.94 -1.92
C GLU A 261 -8.07 -4.79 -3.31
N ASP A 262 -7.94 -3.55 -3.74
CA ASP A 262 -7.45 -3.19 -5.07
C ASP A 262 -6.05 -2.57 -4.95
N PHE A 263 -5.06 -3.19 -5.62
CA PHE A 263 -3.70 -2.69 -5.67
C PHE A 263 -3.47 -1.67 -6.78
N ASP A 264 -4.40 -1.62 -7.74
CA ASP A 264 -4.34 -0.65 -8.81
C ASP A 264 -5.08 0.64 -8.40
N PRO A 265 -4.35 1.72 -8.23
CA PRO A 265 -4.96 2.98 -7.83
C PRO A 265 -5.97 3.53 -8.85
N GLU A 266 -5.86 3.18 -10.14
CA GLU A 266 -6.79 3.68 -11.18
C GLU A 266 -8.13 2.94 -11.17
N SER A 267 -8.15 1.68 -10.72
CA SER A 267 -9.36 0.86 -10.68
C SER A 267 -10.24 1.11 -9.45
N ALA A 268 -9.69 1.67 -8.36
CA ALA A 268 -10.45 2.02 -7.16
C ALA A 268 -11.54 3.07 -7.41
N GLU A 269 -11.40 3.89 -8.47
CA GLU A 269 -12.41 4.88 -8.87
C GLU A 269 -13.70 4.26 -9.44
N ALA A 270 -13.58 3.11 -10.10
CA ALA A 270 -14.72 2.45 -10.72
C ALA A 270 -15.60 1.66 -9.72
N ALA A 271 -15.03 1.25 -8.60
CA ALA A 271 -15.65 0.34 -7.64
C ALA A 271 -16.48 1.05 -6.55
N SER A 272 -16.16 2.28 -6.22
CA SER A 272 -16.97 3.11 -5.32
C SER A 272 -18.14 3.71 -6.13
N GLY A 273 -19.23 3.00 -6.27
CA GLY A 273 -20.49 3.47 -6.90
C GLY A 273 -21.15 4.70 -6.23
N ALA A 274 -20.48 5.33 -5.29
CA ALA A 274 -20.69 6.70 -4.88
C ALA A 274 -19.77 7.55 -5.76
N GLY A 275 -20.31 8.43 -6.61
CA GLY A 275 -19.61 9.33 -7.53
C GLY A 275 -18.51 10.18 -6.88
N ALA A 276 -17.47 9.53 -6.44
CA ALA A 276 -16.19 10.11 -6.10
C ALA A 276 -15.43 10.29 -7.43
N GLY A 277 -15.82 11.33 -8.16
CA GLY A 277 -14.89 11.95 -9.09
C GLY A 277 -13.57 12.18 -8.37
N THR A 278 -12.46 12.25 -9.09
CA THR A 278 -11.14 12.67 -8.60
C THR A 278 -11.38 13.69 -7.49
N PRO A 279 -10.91 13.45 -6.23
CA PRO A 279 -11.21 14.36 -5.13
C PRO A 279 -10.82 15.76 -5.60
N THR A 280 -11.80 16.61 -5.82
CA THR A 280 -11.52 17.94 -6.34
C THR A 280 -10.83 18.72 -5.23
N THR A 281 -9.55 19.00 -5.43
CA THR A 281 -8.81 19.92 -4.56
C THR A 281 -9.38 21.34 -4.63
N VAL A 282 -10.42 21.53 -5.43
CA VAL A 282 -11.11 22.81 -5.63
C VAL A 282 -11.84 23.26 -4.37
N GLY A 283 -11.55 24.49 -3.94
CA GLY A 283 -12.21 25.13 -2.79
C GLY A 283 -11.70 26.57 -2.62
N PRO A 284 -12.22 27.34 -1.67
CA PRO A 284 -11.69 28.68 -1.38
C PRO A 284 -10.20 28.58 -0.99
N PRO A 285 -9.37 29.59 -1.34
CA PRO A 285 -7.98 29.63 -0.90
C PRO A 285 -7.93 29.75 0.63
N PHE A 286 -6.88 29.24 1.24
CA PHE A 286 -6.66 29.27 2.69
C PHE A 286 -5.16 29.26 3.01
N THR A 287 -4.81 29.45 4.26
CA THR A 287 -3.43 29.44 4.74
C THR A 287 -3.18 28.22 5.62
N VAL A 288 -2.11 27.47 5.35
CA VAL A 288 -1.55 26.48 6.27
C VAL A 288 -0.45 27.15 7.06
N GLU A 289 -0.57 27.14 8.39
CA GLU A 289 0.49 27.48 9.31
C GLU A 289 1.23 26.21 9.72
N LEU A 290 2.55 26.23 9.68
CA LEU A 290 3.39 25.11 10.08
C LEU A 290 3.73 25.18 11.57
N ALA A 291 4.23 24.09 12.14
CA ALA A 291 4.61 24.02 13.56
C ALA A 291 5.69 25.05 13.96
N ASP A 292 6.50 25.53 13.01
CA ASP A 292 7.52 26.57 13.23
C ASP A 292 6.99 27.99 13.09
N GLY A 293 5.67 28.16 12.83
CA GLY A 293 5.00 29.44 12.64
C GLY A 293 5.14 30.01 11.22
N SER A 294 5.79 29.32 10.29
CA SER A 294 5.81 29.72 8.88
C SER A 294 4.47 29.43 8.21
N GLU A 295 4.15 30.20 7.17
CA GLU A 295 2.86 30.12 6.48
C GLU A 295 3.02 29.70 5.02
N VAL A 296 2.07 28.90 4.53
CA VAL A 296 1.94 28.49 3.14
C VAL A 296 0.54 28.78 2.65
N ALA A 297 0.42 29.61 1.63
CA ALA A 297 -0.85 29.84 0.96
C ALA A 297 -1.19 28.65 0.06
N VAL A 298 -2.42 28.16 0.16
CA VAL A 298 -2.99 27.09 -0.69
C VAL A 298 -4.03 27.71 -1.60
N GLU A 299 -3.77 27.61 -2.90
CA GLU A 299 -4.62 28.20 -3.92
C GLU A 299 -5.92 27.42 -4.14
N ARG A 300 -6.87 28.02 -4.88
CA ARG A 300 -8.20 27.45 -5.11
C ARG A 300 -8.20 26.02 -5.67
N ASN A 301 -7.29 25.73 -6.61
CA ASN A 301 -7.21 24.45 -7.34
C ASN A 301 -5.95 23.67 -6.99
N GLU A 302 -5.43 23.85 -5.78
CA GLU A 302 -4.18 23.29 -5.31
C GLU A 302 -4.44 22.47 -4.05
N SER A 303 -3.84 21.30 -3.94
CA SER A 303 -3.79 20.54 -2.68
C SER A 303 -2.76 21.14 -1.73
N ILE A 304 -2.87 20.84 -0.43
CA ILE A 304 -1.84 21.20 0.54
C ILE A 304 -0.49 20.58 0.16
N LEU A 305 -0.51 19.35 -0.35
CA LEU A 305 0.69 18.64 -0.79
C LEU A 305 1.41 19.36 -1.95
N GLU A 306 0.67 19.87 -2.93
CA GLU A 306 1.24 20.68 -4.03
C GLU A 306 1.77 22.01 -3.54
N ALA A 307 1.05 22.68 -2.63
CA ALA A 307 1.50 23.91 -2.01
C ALA A 307 2.80 23.71 -1.20
N PHE A 308 2.92 22.60 -0.48
CA PHE A 308 4.14 22.21 0.22
C PHE A 308 5.30 22.01 -0.77
N SER A 309 5.08 21.24 -1.83
CA SER A 309 6.10 21.03 -2.88
C SER A 309 6.57 22.36 -3.49
N ARG A 310 5.66 23.26 -3.82
CA ARG A 310 5.95 24.60 -4.33
C ARG A 310 6.73 25.46 -3.31
N ALA A 311 6.47 25.29 -2.02
CA ALA A 311 7.17 26.00 -0.94
C ALA A 311 8.50 25.33 -0.52
N GLY A 312 8.89 24.22 -1.15
CA GLY A 312 10.09 23.46 -0.81
C GLY A 312 9.96 22.70 0.53
N ILE A 313 8.73 22.42 0.96
CA ILE A 313 8.44 21.65 2.17
C ILE A 313 8.27 20.20 1.78
N ARG A 314 9.03 19.31 2.42
CA ARG A 314 9.02 17.88 2.14
C ARG A 314 7.90 17.19 2.92
N SER A 315 7.03 16.48 2.22
CA SER A 315 5.93 15.72 2.79
C SER A 315 5.79 14.39 2.06
N LEU A 316 5.71 13.30 2.81
CA LEU A 316 5.58 11.97 2.22
C LEU A 316 4.21 11.78 1.58
N SER A 317 4.19 11.18 0.41
CA SER A 317 2.96 10.85 -0.29
C SER A 317 3.11 9.57 -1.12
N SER A 318 1.98 8.91 -1.44
CA SER A 318 1.94 7.75 -2.32
C SER A 318 0.81 7.89 -3.34
N CYS A 319 -0.43 7.51 -3.02
CA CYS A 319 -1.55 7.48 -3.97
C CYS A 319 -2.01 8.87 -4.44
N ARG A 320 -1.82 9.92 -3.64
CA ARG A 320 -2.31 11.31 -3.87
C ARG A 320 -3.82 11.43 -4.09
N ARG A 321 -4.61 10.45 -3.63
CA ARG A 321 -6.07 10.34 -3.84
C ARG A 321 -6.87 10.18 -2.55
N GLY A 322 -6.21 10.26 -1.39
CA GLY A 322 -6.88 10.12 -0.10
C GLY A 322 -7.30 8.70 0.26
N THR A 323 -6.68 7.68 -0.34
CA THR A 323 -7.05 6.27 -0.11
C THR A 323 -6.00 5.44 0.61
N CYS A 324 -4.75 5.93 0.76
CA CYS A 324 -3.66 5.13 1.32
C CYS A 324 -3.18 5.56 2.71
N GLY A 325 -3.46 6.80 3.14
CA GLY A 325 -3.04 7.31 4.45
C GLY A 325 -1.59 7.78 4.55
N THR A 326 -0.75 7.64 3.50
CA THR A 326 0.67 7.99 3.56
C THR A 326 0.91 9.47 3.90
N CYS A 327 0.08 10.36 3.37
CA CYS A 327 0.15 11.81 3.58
C CYS A 327 -0.64 12.29 4.81
N GLU A 328 -0.98 11.40 5.73
CA GLU A 328 -1.65 11.78 6.97
C GLU A 328 -0.79 12.74 7.77
N THR A 329 -1.37 13.88 8.13
CA THR A 329 -0.69 14.96 8.85
C THR A 329 -1.55 15.41 10.02
N ARG A 330 -0.92 15.53 11.18
CA ARG A 330 -1.59 15.93 12.41
C ARG A 330 -2.05 17.40 12.34
N ILE A 331 -3.26 17.65 12.81
CA ILE A 331 -3.82 19.00 12.99
C ILE A 331 -3.43 19.49 14.38
N LEU A 332 -2.82 20.67 14.45
CA LEU A 332 -2.47 21.34 15.71
C LEU A 332 -3.54 22.37 16.10
N CYS A 333 -4.15 23.04 15.10
CA CYS A 333 -5.23 24.01 15.31
C CYS A 333 -6.06 24.15 14.03
N GLY A 334 -7.34 24.44 14.16
CA GLY A 334 -8.29 24.59 13.05
C GLY A 334 -9.04 23.28 12.77
N GLU A 335 -9.87 23.29 11.72
CA GLU A 335 -10.70 22.17 11.31
C GLU A 335 -10.46 21.82 9.84
N ALA A 336 -10.47 20.53 9.51
CA ALA A 336 -10.34 20.02 8.16
C ALA A 336 -11.71 19.77 7.50
N ASP A 337 -11.81 20.09 6.22
CA ASP A 337 -12.79 19.57 5.29
C ASP A 337 -12.25 18.25 4.72
N HIS A 338 -12.62 17.14 5.38
CA HIS A 338 -12.15 15.80 5.03
C HIS A 338 -12.72 15.34 3.70
N ARG A 339 -11.84 14.87 2.79
CA ARG A 339 -12.18 14.38 1.46
C ARG A 339 -11.54 13.03 1.16
N ASP A 340 -10.98 12.42 2.17
CA ASP A 340 -10.35 11.11 2.11
C ASP A 340 -11.34 9.98 2.44
N ALA A 341 -10.97 8.77 2.03
CA ALA A 341 -11.66 7.53 2.36
C ALA A 341 -10.88 6.68 3.38
N VAL A 342 -9.88 7.27 4.05
CA VAL A 342 -9.00 6.56 5.01
C VAL A 342 -9.55 6.66 6.41
N LEU A 343 -9.89 7.87 6.85
CA LEU A 343 -10.40 8.11 8.20
C LEU A 343 -11.89 7.72 8.28
N SER A 344 -12.25 7.00 9.34
CA SER A 344 -13.66 6.75 9.66
C SER A 344 -14.39 8.05 10.00
N PRO A 345 -15.73 8.08 9.93
CA PRO A 345 -16.50 9.25 10.34
C PRO A 345 -16.20 9.73 11.77
N GLU A 346 -15.90 8.79 12.67
CA GLU A 346 -15.53 9.07 14.06
C GLU A 346 -14.16 9.75 14.12
N GLU A 347 -13.15 9.22 13.42
CA GLU A 347 -11.81 9.80 13.35
C GLU A 347 -11.82 11.17 12.65
N GLN A 348 -12.63 11.36 11.60
CA GLN A 348 -12.83 12.66 10.97
C GLN A 348 -13.44 13.68 11.93
N ALA A 349 -14.38 13.24 12.77
CA ALA A 349 -15.01 14.12 13.77
C ALA A 349 -14.04 14.55 14.90
N GLU A 350 -13.01 13.75 15.18
CA GLU A 350 -11.98 14.09 16.17
C GLU A 350 -11.09 15.26 15.72
N GLN A 351 -11.01 15.54 14.42
CA GLN A 351 -10.18 16.60 13.83
C GLN A 351 -8.70 16.54 14.29
N SER A 352 -8.18 15.33 14.50
CA SER A 352 -6.83 15.12 15.00
C SER A 352 -5.78 15.06 13.90
N SER A 353 -6.16 14.62 12.70
CA SER A 353 -5.30 14.52 11.52
C SER A 353 -6.09 14.68 10.22
N MET A 354 -5.39 14.87 9.10
CA MET A 354 -6.00 14.97 7.77
C MET A 354 -5.08 14.44 6.67
N MET A 355 -5.65 14.05 5.53
CA MET A 355 -4.90 13.67 4.33
C MET A 355 -4.61 14.89 3.47
N VAL A 356 -3.38 15.44 3.56
CA VAL A 356 -2.99 16.70 2.87
C VAL A 356 -3.01 16.63 1.34
N CYS A 357 -3.12 15.45 0.75
CA CYS A 357 -3.23 15.31 -0.70
C CYS A 357 -4.62 15.65 -1.25
N VAL A 358 -5.69 15.57 -0.44
CA VAL A 358 -7.09 15.78 -0.91
C VAL A 358 -7.91 16.70 0.01
N SER A 359 -7.72 16.60 1.34
CA SER A 359 -8.47 17.36 2.33
C SER A 359 -8.02 18.82 2.36
N ARG A 360 -8.87 19.72 2.81
CA ARG A 360 -8.63 21.17 2.86
C ARG A 360 -8.96 21.73 4.25
N ALA A 361 -8.60 22.97 4.52
CA ALA A 361 -9.14 23.65 5.71
C ALA A 361 -10.65 23.92 5.52
N ALA A 362 -11.43 23.69 6.57
CA ALA A 362 -12.84 24.10 6.61
C ALA A 362 -13.00 25.61 6.72
N GLY A 363 -12.00 26.31 7.28
CA GLY A 363 -11.94 27.77 7.41
C GLY A 363 -10.83 28.39 6.55
N GLU A 364 -10.47 29.63 6.88
CA GLU A 364 -9.43 30.41 6.19
C GLU A 364 -8.00 30.00 6.60
N ARG A 365 -7.84 29.22 7.68
CA ARG A 365 -6.55 28.82 8.24
C ARG A 365 -6.62 27.47 8.94
N ILE A 366 -5.55 26.69 8.84
CA ILE A 366 -5.32 25.48 9.59
C ILE A 366 -3.84 25.38 9.97
N THR A 367 -3.52 24.90 11.18
CA THR A 367 -2.15 24.70 11.65
C THR A 367 -1.83 23.20 11.64
N LEU A 368 -0.78 22.80 10.94
CA LEU A 368 -0.36 21.41 10.75
C LEU A 368 1.01 21.14 11.39
N ASP A 369 1.20 19.92 11.90
CA ASP A 369 2.45 19.45 12.50
C ASP A 369 3.47 19.07 11.40
N VAL A 370 3.91 20.07 10.68
CA VAL A 370 4.93 19.98 9.64
C VAL A 370 6.03 21.00 9.93
N GLN A 371 7.27 20.62 9.71
CA GLN A 371 8.44 21.49 9.81
C GLN A 371 9.03 21.74 8.41
N ARG A 372 9.58 22.91 8.21
CA ARG A 372 10.20 23.32 6.96
C ARG A 372 11.57 22.70 6.75
#